data_6994751cbe3341d5ca6194c099b2af3d
#
_entry.id   6994751cbe3341d5ca6194c099b2af3d
#
_cell.length_a   1.000
_cell.length_b   1.000
_cell.length_c   1.000
_cell.angle_alpha   90.00
_cell.angle_beta   90.00
_cell.angle_gamma   90.00
#
_symmetry.space_group_name_H-M   'P 1'
#
loop_
_entity.id
_entity.type
_entity.pdbx_description
1 polymer ?
#
loop_
_entity_poly.entity_id
_entity_poly.type
_entity_poly.pdbx_seq_one_letter_code
_entity_poly.pdbx_strand_id
1 'polypeptide(L)'
;MDALAATRLAAGTAFLVVAAASDLRTRRVRDPVWIGLGTLGLVVLAAQLVVESAPWPAWSFAGSAALLFYAVFFGRPLTEEDGFHARPIRIGVFLIAGAMWLAPLAFAGAVPASGSTPELASMPVMIVVYQGFYRFRVLHGGADAKLLMATTLLVPTYPNALPFPLLMPDPRVDSVLRTVFPFSLVVWVDAAIVSLAIPIGLFLFNALRGDLAIPQAFLGYRARLDSFPTHAWLMEKITPTGE
;
A
#
# COMPACT_ATOMS: atom_id res chain seq x y z
N MET A 1 2.79 24.75 -2.60
CA MET A 1 2.85 23.29 -2.87
C MET A 1 4.29 22.95 -3.19
N ASP A 2 4.88 22.05 -2.42
CA ASP A 2 6.22 21.57 -2.71
C ASP A 2 6.20 20.83 -4.07
N ALA A 3 7.12 21.17 -4.97
CA ALA A 3 7.20 20.58 -6.31
C ALA A 3 7.39 19.05 -6.24
N LEU A 4 8.14 18.56 -5.24
CA LEU A 4 8.34 17.13 -5.01
C LEU A 4 7.05 16.43 -4.56
N ALA A 5 6.27 17.06 -3.68
CA ALA A 5 4.98 16.51 -3.24
C ALA A 5 4.00 16.43 -4.44
N ALA A 6 3.95 17.47 -5.27
CA ALA A 6 3.14 17.47 -6.48
C ALA A 6 3.56 16.35 -7.44
N THR A 7 4.86 16.19 -7.67
CA THR A 7 5.40 15.15 -8.55
C THR A 7 5.03 13.75 -8.03
N ARG A 8 5.15 13.49 -6.72
CA ARG A 8 4.77 12.23 -6.09
C ARG A 8 3.28 11.92 -6.27
N LEU A 9 2.43 12.91 -6.01
CA LEU A 9 0.98 12.74 -6.15
C LEU A 9 0.58 12.51 -7.61
N ALA A 10 1.14 13.29 -8.54
CA ALA A 10 0.87 13.14 -9.98
C ALA A 10 1.34 11.75 -10.48
N ALA A 11 2.55 11.33 -10.13
CA ALA A 11 3.08 10.02 -10.48
C ALA A 11 2.23 8.90 -9.87
N GLY A 12 1.90 8.99 -8.57
CA GLY A 12 1.03 8.03 -7.89
C GLY A 12 -0.31 7.89 -8.60
N THR A 13 -0.97 9.00 -8.90
CA THR A 13 -2.25 9.02 -9.63
C THR A 13 -2.12 8.36 -11.01
N ALA A 14 -1.07 8.68 -11.77
CA ALA A 14 -0.85 8.07 -13.09
C ALA A 14 -0.70 6.54 -13.00
N PHE A 15 0.11 6.05 -12.06
CA PHE A 15 0.28 4.60 -11.86
C PHE A 15 -1.01 3.92 -11.38
N LEU A 16 -1.79 4.58 -10.51
CA LEU A 16 -3.09 4.08 -10.05
C LEU A 16 -4.10 3.96 -11.20
N VAL A 17 -4.15 4.96 -12.09
CA VAL A 17 -5.01 4.93 -13.28
C VAL A 17 -4.61 3.77 -14.20
N VAL A 18 -3.31 3.58 -14.45
CA VAL A 18 -2.80 2.45 -15.25
C VAL A 18 -3.14 1.11 -14.59
N ALA A 19 -2.95 1.00 -13.27
CA ALA A 19 -3.28 -0.21 -12.52
C ALA A 19 -4.78 -0.51 -12.58
N ALA A 20 -5.64 0.49 -12.35
CA ALA A 20 -7.09 0.34 -12.42
C ALA A 20 -7.55 -0.05 -13.84
N ALA A 21 -7.01 0.57 -14.88
CA ALA A 21 -7.31 0.22 -16.26
C ALA A 21 -6.86 -1.22 -16.60
N SER A 22 -5.70 -1.65 -16.09
CA SER A 22 -5.22 -3.03 -16.24
C SER A 22 -6.14 -4.01 -15.51
N ASP A 23 -6.52 -3.70 -14.27
CA ASP A 23 -7.40 -4.57 -13.47
C ASP A 23 -8.79 -4.71 -14.11
N LEU A 24 -9.38 -3.63 -14.58
CA LEU A 24 -10.66 -3.64 -15.28
C LEU A 24 -10.64 -4.53 -16.54
N ARG A 25 -9.51 -4.54 -17.27
CA ARG A 25 -9.39 -5.30 -18.52
C ARG A 25 -8.99 -6.77 -18.32
N THR A 26 -8.08 -7.02 -17.38
CA THR A 26 -7.41 -8.31 -17.26
C THR A 26 -7.60 -8.99 -15.90
N ARG A 27 -8.24 -8.30 -14.95
CA ARG A 27 -8.37 -8.72 -13.55
C ARG A 27 -7.01 -9.02 -12.89
N ARG A 28 -5.96 -8.42 -13.42
CA ARG A 28 -4.59 -8.58 -12.91
C ARG A 28 -3.79 -7.31 -13.11
N VAL A 29 -3.05 -6.93 -12.08
CA VAL A 29 -2.01 -5.91 -12.17
C VAL A 29 -0.66 -6.59 -12.03
N ARG A 30 0.22 -6.43 -13.03
CA ARG A 30 1.52 -7.09 -13.08
C ARG A 30 2.51 -6.43 -12.12
N ASP A 31 3.40 -7.21 -11.53
CA ASP A 31 4.43 -6.77 -10.61
C ASP A 31 5.31 -5.59 -11.09
N PRO A 32 5.68 -5.49 -12.38
CA PRO A 32 6.46 -4.34 -12.87
C PRO A 32 5.82 -2.97 -12.60
N VAL A 33 4.48 -2.90 -12.52
CA VAL A 33 3.77 -1.64 -12.19
C VAL A 33 4.14 -1.20 -10.77
N TRP A 34 4.09 -2.11 -9.81
CA TRP A 34 4.38 -1.82 -8.41
C TRP A 34 5.86 -1.62 -8.15
N ILE A 35 6.73 -2.41 -8.81
CA ILE A 35 8.17 -2.23 -8.77
C ILE A 35 8.52 -0.85 -9.34
N GLY A 36 7.94 -0.45 -10.47
CA GLY A 36 8.16 0.86 -11.08
C GLY A 36 7.74 2.00 -10.16
N LEU A 37 6.56 1.91 -9.55
CA LEU A 37 6.05 2.90 -8.61
C LEU A 37 6.95 3.04 -7.38
N GLY A 38 7.32 1.93 -6.75
CA GLY A 38 8.18 1.94 -5.57
C GLY A 38 9.60 2.42 -5.88
N THR A 39 10.16 2.01 -7.04
CA THR A 39 11.48 2.48 -7.50
C THR A 39 11.47 3.99 -7.74
N LEU A 40 10.44 4.51 -8.41
CA LEU A 40 10.27 5.95 -8.60
C LEU A 40 10.22 6.68 -7.26
N GLY A 41 9.44 6.13 -6.30
CA GLY A 41 9.36 6.66 -4.94
C GLY A 41 10.72 6.74 -4.26
N LEU A 42 11.53 5.67 -4.36
CA LEU A 42 12.88 5.64 -3.80
C LEU A 42 13.82 6.64 -4.48
N VAL A 43 13.75 6.78 -5.80
CA VAL A 43 14.58 7.76 -6.54
C VAL A 43 14.24 9.19 -6.11
N VAL A 44 12.94 9.52 -6.03
CA VAL A 44 12.50 10.85 -5.58
C VAL A 44 12.88 11.08 -4.10
N LEU A 45 12.75 10.05 -3.26
CA LEU A 45 13.18 10.14 -1.86
C LEU A 45 14.69 10.36 -1.76
N ALA A 46 15.50 9.60 -2.49
CA ALA A 46 16.94 9.77 -2.49
C ALA A 46 17.35 11.18 -2.94
N ALA A 47 16.74 11.70 -4.01
CA ALA A 47 16.96 13.07 -4.46
C ALA A 47 16.60 14.09 -3.37
N GLN A 48 15.48 13.91 -2.69
CA GLN A 48 15.07 14.77 -1.58
C GLN A 48 16.11 14.73 -0.44
N LEU A 49 16.52 13.53 -0.01
CA LEU A 49 17.49 13.36 1.08
C LEU A 49 18.85 14.03 0.75
N VAL A 50 19.26 14.00 -0.53
CA VAL A 50 20.48 14.70 -0.98
C VAL A 50 20.28 16.22 -0.88
N VAL A 51 19.19 16.76 -1.40
CA VAL A 51 18.89 18.21 -1.40
C VAL A 51 18.78 18.73 0.02
N GLU A 52 18.11 17.99 0.91
CA GLU A 52 17.94 18.36 2.32
C GLU A 52 19.20 18.12 3.17
N SER A 53 20.28 17.59 2.60
CA SER A 53 21.49 17.15 3.35
C SER A 53 21.10 16.28 4.55
N ALA A 54 20.17 15.35 4.32
CA ALA A 54 19.54 14.57 5.36
C ALA A 54 20.56 13.75 6.18
N PRO A 55 20.35 13.62 7.50
CA PRO A 55 21.25 12.87 8.37
C PRO A 55 21.22 11.38 8.05
N TRP A 56 22.31 10.65 8.41
CA TRP A 56 22.47 9.24 8.13
C TRP A 56 21.28 8.34 8.56
N PRO A 57 20.52 8.63 9.64
CA PRO A 57 19.34 7.84 10.00
C PRO A 57 18.27 7.81 8.90
N ALA A 58 18.06 8.92 8.20
CA ALA A 58 17.10 8.99 7.10
C ALA A 58 17.48 8.03 5.96
N TRP A 59 18.76 7.99 5.59
CA TRP A 59 19.30 7.06 4.60
C TRP A 59 19.20 5.59 5.05
N SER A 60 19.42 5.35 6.35
CA SER A 60 19.31 4.02 6.94
C SER A 60 17.88 3.49 6.87
N PHE A 61 16.90 4.31 7.22
CA PHE A 61 15.48 3.95 7.10
C PHE A 61 15.05 3.74 5.64
N ALA A 62 15.47 4.61 4.74
CA ALA A 62 15.19 4.47 3.30
C ALA A 62 15.81 3.19 2.72
N GLY A 63 17.05 2.90 3.06
CA GLY A 63 17.74 1.67 2.64
C GLY A 63 17.09 0.40 3.19
N SER A 64 16.72 0.41 4.47
CA SER A 64 15.96 -0.69 5.08
C SER A 64 14.63 -0.94 4.35
N ALA A 65 13.87 0.12 4.09
CA ALA A 65 12.61 0.03 3.36
C ALA A 65 12.81 -0.49 1.93
N ALA A 66 13.85 -0.03 1.22
CA ALA A 66 14.17 -0.52 -0.11
C ALA A 66 14.48 -2.02 -0.11
N LEU A 67 15.32 -2.51 0.81
CA LEU A 67 15.65 -3.93 0.93
C LEU A 67 14.40 -4.77 1.18
N LEU A 68 13.54 -4.36 2.12
CA LEU A 68 12.31 -5.07 2.43
C LEU A 68 11.34 -5.07 1.24
N PHE A 69 11.18 -3.92 0.57
CA PHE A 69 10.31 -3.80 -0.61
C PHE A 69 10.75 -4.75 -1.72
N TYR A 70 12.01 -4.70 -2.13
CA TYR A 70 12.50 -5.57 -3.19
C TYR A 70 12.51 -7.05 -2.78
N ALA A 71 12.69 -7.37 -1.50
CA ALA A 71 12.54 -8.73 -1.00
C ALA A 71 11.14 -9.32 -1.22
N VAL A 72 10.10 -8.50 -1.36
CA VAL A 72 8.74 -8.98 -1.68
C VAL A 72 8.67 -9.53 -3.11
N PHE A 73 9.34 -8.88 -4.06
CA PHE A 73 9.25 -9.21 -5.49
C PHE A 73 10.31 -10.20 -5.95
N PHE A 74 11.47 -10.21 -5.32
CA PHE A 74 12.62 -11.00 -5.76
C PHE A 74 12.91 -12.15 -4.80
N GLY A 75 13.18 -13.30 -5.37
CA GLY A 75 13.49 -14.52 -4.64
C GLY A 75 12.24 -15.27 -4.14
N ARG A 76 12.45 -16.55 -3.81
CA ARG A 76 11.37 -17.41 -3.30
C ARG A 76 11.07 -17.09 -1.84
N PRO A 77 9.83 -17.20 -1.36
CA PRO A 77 9.45 -16.92 0.03
C PRO A 77 10.17 -17.85 1.00
N LEU A 78 10.29 -17.44 2.29
CA LEU A 78 10.84 -18.29 3.35
C LEU A 78 9.84 -19.35 3.82
N THR A 79 8.54 -19.10 3.62
CA THR A 79 7.47 -20.02 4.02
C THR A 79 6.66 -20.35 2.77
N GLU A 80 6.62 -21.62 2.44
CA GLU A 80 5.80 -22.22 1.37
C GLU A 80 4.74 -23.12 2.01
N GLU A 81 3.87 -23.76 1.24
CA GLU A 81 2.78 -24.59 1.77
C GLU A 81 3.28 -25.79 2.56
N ASP A 82 4.45 -26.29 2.21
CA ASP A 82 5.15 -27.42 2.86
C ASP A 82 6.00 -27.00 4.09
N GLY A 83 6.05 -25.70 4.44
CA GLY A 83 6.70 -25.23 5.65
C GLY A 83 7.75 -24.12 5.46
N PHE A 84 8.66 -24.05 6.44
CA PHE A 84 9.72 -23.06 6.47
C PHE A 84 10.97 -23.55 5.74
N HIS A 85 11.44 -22.78 4.78
CA HIS A 85 12.67 -23.03 4.03
C HIS A 85 13.75 -22.01 4.38
N ALA A 86 14.81 -22.46 5.02
CA ALA A 86 15.96 -21.62 5.34
C ALA A 86 16.69 -21.22 4.05
N ARG A 87 16.56 -19.96 3.66
CA ARG A 87 17.22 -19.36 2.47
C ARG A 87 18.21 -18.31 2.96
N PRO A 88 19.51 -18.64 3.02
CA PRO A 88 20.52 -17.81 3.71
C PRO A 88 20.58 -16.39 3.14
N ILE A 89 20.53 -16.23 1.81
CA ILE A 89 20.57 -14.91 1.17
C ILE A 89 19.36 -14.07 1.62
N ARG A 90 18.17 -14.67 1.64
CA ARG A 90 16.95 -13.94 2.03
C ARG A 90 16.94 -13.59 3.51
N ILE A 91 17.38 -14.51 4.35
CA ILE A 91 17.57 -14.25 5.78
C ILE A 91 18.59 -13.11 5.96
N GLY A 92 19.70 -13.13 5.23
CA GLY A 92 20.69 -12.05 5.24
C GLY A 92 20.10 -10.69 4.87
N VAL A 93 19.26 -10.63 3.83
CA VAL A 93 18.56 -9.38 3.44
C VAL A 93 17.69 -8.87 4.57
N PHE A 94 16.89 -9.72 5.22
CA PHE A 94 16.04 -9.31 6.35
C PHE A 94 16.85 -8.87 7.57
N LEU A 95 17.96 -9.55 7.87
CA LEU A 95 18.86 -9.17 8.96
C LEU A 95 19.53 -7.82 8.69
N ILE A 96 20.00 -7.58 7.47
CA ILE A 96 20.59 -6.29 7.07
C ILE A 96 19.54 -5.19 7.15
N ALA A 97 18.35 -5.41 6.59
CA ALA A 97 17.25 -4.45 6.67
C ALA A 97 16.87 -4.13 8.11
N GLY A 98 16.77 -5.16 8.96
CA GLY A 98 16.52 -4.99 10.40
C GLY A 98 17.61 -4.22 11.11
N ALA A 99 18.87 -4.53 10.84
CA ALA A 99 20.01 -3.81 11.39
C ALA A 99 20.04 -2.33 10.96
N MET A 100 19.76 -2.04 9.68
CA MET A 100 19.65 -0.68 9.17
C MET A 100 18.49 0.10 9.84
N TRP A 101 17.41 -0.56 10.16
CA TRP A 101 16.29 0.09 10.86
C TRP A 101 16.59 0.31 12.35
N LEU A 102 17.21 -0.66 13.03
CA LEU A 102 17.48 -0.60 14.46
C LEU A 102 18.67 0.29 14.81
N ALA A 103 19.69 0.38 13.94
CA ALA A 103 20.89 1.14 14.23
C ALA A 103 20.62 2.61 14.59
N PRO A 104 19.81 3.39 13.83
CA PRO A 104 19.49 4.76 14.22
C PRO A 104 18.75 4.86 15.55
N LEU A 105 17.92 3.86 15.87
CA LEU A 105 17.13 3.85 17.11
C LEU A 105 17.99 3.47 18.33
N ALA A 106 19.04 2.67 18.11
CA ALA A 106 19.95 2.25 19.17
C ALA A 106 20.92 3.36 19.61
N PHE A 107 21.24 4.31 18.72
CA PHE A 107 22.11 5.44 19.04
C PHE A 107 21.28 6.62 19.55
N ALA A 108 21.27 6.84 20.87
CA ALA A 108 20.53 7.93 21.49
C ALA A 108 20.87 9.29 20.84
N GLY A 109 19.84 10.03 20.43
CA GLY A 109 20.00 11.32 19.77
C GLY A 109 20.36 11.30 18.28
N ALA A 110 20.52 10.10 17.68
CA ALA A 110 20.79 10.01 16.25
C ALA A 110 19.58 10.40 15.39
N VAL A 111 18.36 10.10 15.87
CA VAL A 111 17.12 10.49 15.19
C VAL A 111 16.69 11.86 15.69
N PRO A 112 16.64 12.88 14.80
CA PRO A 112 16.15 14.20 15.19
C PRO A 112 14.72 14.13 15.69
N ALA A 113 14.40 14.88 16.74
CA ALA A 113 13.05 14.95 17.30
C ALA A 113 12.07 15.71 16.39
N SER A 114 12.58 16.45 15.40
CA SER A 114 11.80 17.25 14.45
C SER A 114 12.21 16.96 13.01
N GLY A 115 11.33 17.29 12.07
CA GLY A 115 11.54 17.05 10.65
C GLY A 115 10.94 15.73 10.17
N SER A 116 11.27 15.33 8.94
CA SER A 116 10.72 14.14 8.27
C SER A 116 11.37 12.82 8.69
N THR A 117 12.55 12.85 9.32
CA THR A 117 13.32 11.64 9.69
C THR A 117 12.53 10.66 10.56
N PRO A 118 11.80 11.09 11.63
CA PRO A 118 10.98 10.17 12.43
C PRO A 118 9.88 9.48 11.61
N GLU A 119 9.26 10.19 10.65
CA GLU A 119 8.24 9.63 9.77
C GLU A 119 8.84 8.53 8.88
N LEU A 120 10.08 8.71 8.40
CA LEU A 120 10.78 7.72 7.58
C LEU A 120 11.03 6.40 8.32
N ALA A 121 11.14 6.42 9.66
CA ALA A 121 11.29 5.21 10.46
C ALA A 121 10.07 4.27 10.34
N SER A 122 8.90 4.81 10.01
CA SER A 122 7.68 4.03 9.80
C SER A 122 7.69 3.21 8.50
N MET A 123 8.47 3.61 7.47
CA MET A 123 8.46 2.96 6.16
C MET A 123 8.78 1.45 6.21
N PRO A 124 9.90 1.01 6.81
CA PRO A 124 10.21 -0.42 6.92
C PRO A 124 9.13 -1.18 7.69
N VAL A 125 8.59 -0.57 8.76
CA VAL A 125 7.52 -1.16 9.56
C VAL A 125 6.27 -1.36 8.72
N MET A 126 5.85 -0.36 7.94
CA MET A 126 4.65 -0.46 7.10
C MET A 126 4.78 -1.50 6.01
N ILE A 127 5.96 -1.66 5.40
CA ILE A 127 6.19 -2.74 4.43
C ILE A 127 5.98 -4.12 5.09
N VAL A 128 6.51 -4.33 6.29
CA VAL A 128 6.31 -5.58 7.05
C VAL A 128 4.84 -5.76 7.44
N VAL A 129 4.16 -4.69 7.89
CA VAL A 129 2.74 -4.72 8.25
C VAL A 129 1.87 -5.12 7.06
N TYR A 130 2.06 -4.51 5.88
CA TYR A 130 1.28 -4.85 4.68
C TYR A 130 1.57 -6.25 4.18
N GLN A 131 2.82 -6.70 4.29
CA GLN A 131 3.16 -8.10 4.01
C GLN A 131 2.46 -9.05 4.99
N GLY A 132 2.40 -8.68 6.27
CA GLY A 132 1.64 -9.40 7.29
C GLY A 132 0.14 -9.41 6.98
N PHE A 133 -0.46 -8.28 6.66
CA PHE A 133 -1.88 -8.18 6.30
C PHE A 133 -2.23 -9.09 5.11
N TYR A 134 -1.38 -9.13 4.11
CA TYR A 134 -1.55 -10.08 3.00
C TYR A 134 -1.44 -11.53 3.47
N ARG A 135 -0.44 -11.85 4.29
CA ARG A 135 -0.21 -13.21 4.80
C ARG A 135 -1.35 -13.72 5.69
N PHE A 136 -1.87 -12.84 6.54
CA PHE A 136 -3.01 -13.15 7.43
C PHE A 136 -4.38 -12.97 6.77
N ARG A 137 -4.42 -12.72 5.46
CA ARG A 137 -5.63 -12.52 4.68
C ARG A 137 -6.51 -11.35 5.16
N VAL A 138 -5.94 -10.37 5.83
CA VAL A 138 -6.59 -9.06 6.10
C VAL A 138 -6.73 -8.30 4.78
N LEU A 139 -5.68 -8.32 3.95
CA LEU A 139 -5.72 -7.89 2.55
C LEU A 139 -5.86 -9.14 1.68
N HIS A 140 -6.99 -9.25 0.97
CA HIS A 140 -7.27 -10.40 0.12
C HIS A 140 -6.54 -10.31 -1.24
N GLY A 141 -6.23 -9.10 -1.71
CA GLY A 141 -5.53 -8.84 -2.96
C GLY A 141 -4.01 -8.70 -2.77
N GLY A 142 -3.22 -9.57 -3.40
CA GLY A 142 -1.76 -9.41 -3.41
C GLY A 142 -1.32 -8.12 -4.11
N ALA A 143 -2.11 -7.63 -5.09
CA ALA A 143 -1.91 -6.34 -5.74
C ALA A 143 -2.08 -5.16 -4.78
N ASP A 144 -3.09 -5.22 -3.89
CA ASP A 144 -3.39 -4.17 -2.91
C ASP A 144 -2.25 -4.03 -1.88
N ALA A 145 -1.73 -5.15 -1.39
CA ALA A 145 -0.58 -5.13 -0.48
C ALA A 145 0.66 -4.51 -1.15
N LYS A 146 0.93 -4.89 -2.41
CA LYS A 146 2.05 -4.35 -3.20
C LYS A 146 1.88 -2.86 -3.49
N LEU A 147 0.65 -2.43 -3.79
CA LEU A 147 0.30 -1.02 -3.94
C LEU A 147 0.62 -0.22 -2.68
N LEU A 148 0.16 -0.68 -1.50
CA LEU A 148 0.38 0.02 -0.24
C LEU A 148 1.86 0.11 0.13
N MET A 149 2.63 -0.97 -0.13
CA MET A 149 4.09 -0.95 0.04
C MET A 149 4.76 0.05 -0.91
N ALA A 150 4.36 0.09 -2.19
CA ALA A 150 4.88 1.04 -3.17
C ALA A 150 4.49 2.49 -2.81
N THR A 151 3.27 2.71 -2.30
CA THR A 151 2.79 4.01 -1.82
C THR A 151 3.60 4.49 -0.61
N THR A 152 3.98 3.58 0.29
CA THR A 152 4.86 3.90 1.42
C THR A 152 6.21 4.48 0.96
N LEU A 153 6.77 3.97 -0.14
CA LEU A 153 8.01 4.48 -0.72
C LEU A 153 7.81 5.77 -1.52
N LEU A 154 6.68 5.90 -2.22
CA LEU A 154 6.38 7.07 -3.03
C LEU A 154 6.07 8.29 -2.18
N VAL A 155 5.25 8.13 -1.15
CA VAL A 155 4.81 9.20 -0.25
C VAL A 155 5.16 8.80 1.20
N PRO A 156 6.45 8.87 1.56
CA PRO A 156 6.95 8.40 2.85
C PRO A 156 6.55 9.30 4.02
N THR A 157 6.21 10.56 3.72
CA THR A 157 5.82 11.59 4.69
C THR A 157 4.52 12.24 4.25
N TYR A 158 3.82 12.91 5.16
CA TYR A 158 2.59 13.61 4.81
C TYR A 158 2.87 14.73 3.80
N PRO A 159 2.17 14.72 2.64
CA PRO A 159 2.38 15.73 1.62
C PRO A 159 1.77 17.08 2.06
N ASN A 160 2.54 18.17 1.95
CA ASN A 160 2.03 19.51 2.07
C ASN A 160 1.38 19.94 0.75
N ALA A 161 0.15 19.52 0.52
CA ALA A 161 -0.61 19.83 -0.67
C ALA A 161 -1.90 20.57 -0.29
N LEU A 162 -2.15 21.75 -0.92
CA LEU A 162 -3.42 22.44 -0.76
C LEU A 162 -4.56 21.57 -1.33
N PRO A 163 -5.70 21.44 -0.66
CA PRO A 163 -6.12 22.08 0.60
C PRO A 163 -5.78 21.31 1.89
N PHE A 164 -4.94 20.31 1.82
CA PHE A 164 -4.65 19.41 2.94
C PHE A 164 -3.41 19.83 3.74
N PRO A 165 -3.38 19.62 5.06
CA PRO A 165 -4.46 19.05 5.88
C PRO A 165 -5.59 20.07 6.12
N LEU A 166 -6.84 19.60 6.14
CA LEU A 166 -8.04 20.43 6.41
C LEU A 166 -8.12 20.85 7.89
N LEU A 167 -7.50 20.09 8.78
CA LEU A 167 -7.41 20.36 10.19
C LEU A 167 -5.94 20.42 10.59
N MET A 168 -5.59 21.41 11.38
CA MET A 168 -4.26 21.58 11.96
C MET A 168 -4.32 21.16 13.42
N PRO A 169 -3.95 19.91 13.78
CA PRO A 169 -3.87 19.50 15.18
C PRO A 169 -2.75 20.24 15.92
N ASP A 170 -2.79 20.19 17.25
CA ASP A 170 -1.66 20.67 18.04
C ASP A 170 -0.35 20.07 17.55
N PRO A 171 0.74 20.84 17.39
CA PRO A 171 2.01 20.37 16.83
C PRO A 171 2.59 19.13 17.53
N ARG A 172 2.33 18.96 18.84
CA ARG A 172 2.78 17.77 19.58
C ARG A 172 1.97 16.54 19.20
N VAL A 173 0.66 16.70 19.05
CA VAL A 173 -0.25 15.63 18.61
C VAL A 173 0.02 15.30 17.15
N ASP A 174 0.25 16.30 16.30
CA ASP A 174 0.54 16.11 14.88
C ASP A 174 1.80 15.25 14.67
N SER A 175 2.89 15.52 15.37
CA SER A 175 4.12 14.74 15.25
C SER A 175 3.95 13.28 15.65
N VAL A 176 3.20 13.00 16.71
CA VAL A 176 2.90 11.64 17.17
C VAL A 176 1.99 10.94 16.15
N LEU A 177 0.92 11.61 15.72
CA LEU A 177 -0.01 11.04 14.73
C LEU A 177 0.67 10.68 13.43
N ARG A 178 1.52 11.54 12.88
CA ARG A 178 2.26 11.28 11.63
C ARG A 178 3.19 10.07 11.73
N THR A 179 3.74 9.82 12.92
CA THR A 179 4.61 8.66 13.14
C THR A 179 3.81 7.37 13.34
N VAL A 180 2.72 7.43 14.10
CA VAL A 180 1.88 6.27 14.44
C VAL A 180 0.94 5.90 13.29
N PHE A 181 0.45 6.91 12.54
CA PHE A 181 -0.39 6.74 11.36
C PHE A 181 0.34 7.25 10.11
N PRO A 182 1.28 6.48 9.54
CA PRO A 182 1.95 6.85 8.31
C PRO A 182 0.95 7.10 7.18
N PHE A 183 1.30 7.97 6.23
CA PHE A 183 0.40 8.38 5.16
C PHE A 183 -0.19 7.18 4.37
N SER A 184 0.61 6.14 4.11
CA SER A 184 0.13 4.94 3.43
C SER A 184 -0.95 4.18 4.22
N LEU A 185 -0.91 4.23 5.57
CA LEU A 185 -1.94 3.65 6.42
C LEU A 185 -3.25 4.46 6.33
N VAL A 186 -3.15 5.78 6.29
CA VAL A 186 -4.31 6.66 6.07
C VAL A 186 -4.95 6.36 4.72
N VAL A 187 -4.16 6.25 3.65
CA VAL A 187 -4.65 5.86 2.32
C VAL A 187 -5.40 4.53 2.35
N TRP A 188 -4.91 3.54 3.10
CA TRP A 188 -5.60 2.26 3.25
C TRP A 188 -6.92 2.39 4.01
N VAL A 189 -6.94 3.14 5.11
CA VAL A 189 -8.15 3.38 5.90
C VAL A 189 -9.20 4.15 5.07
N ASP A 190 -8.77 5.20 4.36
CA ASP A 190 -9.64 5.98 3.49
C ASP A 190 -10.22 5.12 2.36
N ALA A 191 -9.40 4.26 1.74
CA ALA A 191 -9.86 3.33 0.72
C ALA A 191 -10.89 2.34 1.29
N ALA A 192 -10.70 1.85 2.52
CA ALA A 192 -11.66 0.99 3.21
C ALA A 192 -12.98 1.73 3.48
N ILE A 193 -12.92 2.98 3.93
CA ILE A 193 -14.12 3.82 4.15
C ILE A 193 -14.85 4.07 2.84
N VAL A 194 -14.14 4.45 1.78
CA VAL A 194 -14.75 4.69 0.45
C VAL A 194 -15.36 3.40 -0.11
N SER A 195 -14.77 2.24 0.15
CA SER A 195 -15.30 0.96 -0.31
C SER A 195 -16.67 0.62 0.30
N LEU A 196 -17.01 1.20 1.47
CA LEU A 196 -18.34 1.05 2.07
C LEU A 196 -19.46 1.67 1.22
N ALA A 197 -19.12 2.57 0.29
CA ALA A 197 -20.10 3.11 -0.65
C ALA A 197 -20.73 2.02 -1.53
N ILE A 198 -20.01 0.93 -1.80
CA ILE A 198 -20.50 -0.19 -2.63
C ILE A 198 -21.66 -0.93 -1.95
N PRO A 199 -21.49 -1.50 -0.74
CA PRO A 199 -22.61 -2.19 -0.07
C PRO A 199 -23.76 -1.23 0.28
N ILE A 200 -23.49 0.03 0.62
CA ILE A 200 -24.52 1.04 0.85
C ILE A 200 -25.29 1.31 -0.44
N GLY A 201 -24.59 1.51 -1.55
CA GLY A 201 -25.22 1.71 -2.86
C GLY A 201 -26.07 0.52 -3.31
N LEU A 202 -25.57 -0.71 -3.10
CA LEU A 202 -26.32 -1.93 -3.38
C LEU A 202 -27.58 -2.04 -2.50
N PHE A 203 -27.46 -1.74 -1.22
CA PHE A 203 -28.60 -1.74 -0.31
C PHE A 203 -29.67 -0.74 -0.76
N LEU A 204 -29.29 0.51 -1.05
CA LEU A 204 -30.21 1.53 -1.54
C LEU A 204 -30.89 1.12 -2.86
N PHE A 205 -30.10 0.59 -3.79
CA PHE A 205 -30.61 0.10 -5.07
C PHE A 205 -31.65 -1.02 -4.89
N ASN A 206 -31.38 -1.98 -4.00
CA ASN A 206 -32.31 -3.07 -3.69
C ASN A 206 -33.53 -2.57 -2.92
N ALA A 207 -33.36 -1.61 -2.01
CA ALA A 207 -34.47 -0.98 -1.28
C ALA A 207 -35.44 -0.29 -2.25
N LEU A 208 -34.96 0.47 -3.22
CA LEU A 208 -35.75 1.13 -4.24
C LEU A 208 -36.50 0.13 -5.14
N ARG A 209 -36.02 -1.09 -5.25
CA ARG A 209 -36.66 -2.20 -6.01
C ARG A 209 -37.61 -3.05 -5.17
N GLY A 210 -37.71 -2.78 -3.86
CA GLY A 210 -38.51 -3.59 -2.94
C GLY A 210 -37.90 -4.96 -2.60
N ASP A 211 -36.59 -5.15 -2.88
CA ASP A 211 -35.90 -6.42 -2.68
C ASP A 211 -34.90 -6.33 -1.50
N LEU A 212 -35.45 -6.34 -0.28
CA LEU A 212 -34.72 -6.15 0.98
C LEU A 212 -34.40 -7.48 1.69
N ALA A 213 -33.86 -8.47 0.97
CA ALA A 213 -33.38 -9.67 1.64
C ALA A 213 -32.03 -9.39 2.33
N ILE A 214 -31.99 -9.27 3.64
CA ILE A 214 -30.79 -9.06 4.44
C ILE A 214 -30.17 -10.43 4.78
N PRO A 215 -28.84 -10.63 4.65
CA PRO A 215 -27.79 -9.66 4.30
C PRO A 215 -27.52 -9.46 2.81
N GLN A 216 -28.20 -10.20 1.93
CA GLN A 216 -27.92 -10.23 0.49
C GLN A 216 -28.06 -8.86 -0.18
N ALA A 217 -28.96 -8.01 0.32
CA ALA A 217 -29.17 -6.65 -0.20
C ALA A 217 -27.92 -5.75 -0.16
N PHE A 218 -26.94 -6.05 0.72
CA PHE A 218 -25.66 -5.36 0.79
C PHE A 218 -24.56 -5.97 -0.11
N LEU A 219 -24.76 -7.22 -0.54
CA LEU A 219 -23.73 -8.00 -1.23
C LEU A 219 -23.95 -8.12 -2.73
N GLY A 220 -25.19 -7.92 -3.18
CA GLY A 220 -25.54 -8.08 -4.59
C GLY A 220 -26.97 -7.67 -4.86
N TYR A 221 -27.42 -7.87 -6.08
CA TYR A 221 -28.80 -7.63 -6.52
C TYR A 221 -29.32 -8.87 -7.26
N ARG A 222 -30.64 -9.05 -7.25
CA ARG A 222 -31.27 -10.12 -8.01
C ARG A 222 -31.22 -9.83 -9.50
N ALA A 223 -30.67 -10.75 -10.26
CA ALA A 223 -30.69 -10.73 -11.72
C ALA A 223 -31.48 -11.93 -12.24
N ARG A 224 -32.10 -11.77 -13.40
CA ARG A 224 -32.74 -12.90 -14.08
C ARG A 224 -31.67 -13.82 -14.68
N LEU A 225 -31.90 -15.12 -14.62
CA LEU A 225 -30.94 -16.12 -15.07
C LEU A 225 -30.66 -16.00 -16.59
N ASP A 226 -31.66 -15.61 -17.38
CA ASP A 226 -31.58 -15.39 -18.83
C ASP A 226 -30.70 -14.17 -19.17
N SER A 227 -30.64 -13.15 -18.30
CA SER A 227 -29.83 -11.95 -18.48
C SER A 227 -28.47 -12.04 -17.78
N PHE A 228 -28.21 -13.10 -17.02
CA PHE A 228 -26.99 -13.26 -16.24
C PHE A 228 -25.69 -13.10 -17.06
N PRO A 229 -25.55 -13.67 -18.28
CA PRO A 229 -24.34 -13.51 -19.07
C PRO A 229 -24.03 -12.08 -19.50
N THR A 230 -25.03 -11.17 -19.47
CA THR A 230 -24.83 -9.76 -19.84
C THR A 230 -24.39 -8.89 -18.67
N HIS A 231 -24.55 -9.39 -17.42
CA HIS A 231 -24.28 -8.63 -16.19
C HIS A 231 -23.21 -9.26 -15.32
N ALA A 232 -22.93 -10.54 -15.50
CA ALA A 232 -21.93 -11.26 -14.71
C ALA A 232 -20.71 -11.63 -15.56
N TRP A 233 -19.55 -11.41 -14.96
CA TRP A 233 -18.31 -11.89 -15.55
C TRP A 233 -18.04 -13.27 -14.98
N LEU A 234 -18.00 -14.28 -15.83
CA LEU A 234 -17.53 -15.60 -15.43
C LEU A 234 -16.03 -15.48 -15.13
N MET A 235 -15.65 -15.78 -13.89
CA MET A 235 -14.24 -15.80 -13.46
C MET A 235 -13.46 -16.96 -14.06
N GLU A 236 -14.17 -17.99 -14.53
CA GLU A 236 -13.61 -19.20 -15.17
C GLU A 236 -14.16 -19.36 -16.60
N LYS A 237 -13.27 -19.65 -17.54
CA LYS A 237 -13.70 -20.11 -18.87
C LYS A 237 -14.08 -21.58 -18.74
N ILE A 238 -15.35 -21.89 -19.02
CA ILE A 238 -15.75 -23.26 -19.21
C ILE A 238 -15.10 -23.73 -20.52
N THR A 239 -14.07 -24.56 -20.42
CA THR A 239 -13.50 -25.23 -21.57
C THR A 239 -14.49 -26.30 -22.05
N PRO A 240 -14.64 -26.52 -23.39
CA PRO A 240 -15.57 -27.55 -23.91
C PRO A 240 -15.27 -28.96 -23.45
N THR A 241 -14.13 -29.21 -22.86
CA THR A 241 -13.64 -30.50 -22.35
C THR A 241 -14.00 -30.79 -20.91
N GLY A 242 -14.64 -29.86 -20.17
CA GLY A 242 -15.10 -30.11 -18.80
C GLY A 242 -13.99 -30.29 -17.76
N GLU A 243 -12.75 -29.89 -18.08
CA GLU A 243 -11.63 -29.85 -17.15
C GLU A 243 -11.32 -28.42 -16.65
#